data_955b7b379c901b5af3afd07e48edbd37
#
_entry.id   955b7b379c901b5af3afd07e48edbd37
#
_cell.length_a   1.000
_cell.length_b   1.000
_cell.length_c   1.000
_cell.angle_alpha   90.00
_cell.angle_beta   90.00
_cell.angle_gamma   90.00
#
_symmetry.space_group_name_H-M   'P 1'
#
loop_
_entity.id
_entity.type
_entity.pdbx_description
1 polymer ?
#
loop_
_entity_poly.entity_id
_entity_poly.type
_entity_poly.pdbx_seq_one_letter_code
_entity_poly.pdbx_strand_id
1 'polypeptide(L)'
;MDASIASAATAGSLATDEPNAKCLQEPLCAALHDLTGAAWFAEGSYWILIKPLRIALILVLALVARWLISRAIRRLVRSTSSAGMPTMLRPLRERIPTTVTQPGEFVPERRRQRTEAIGSVLRSLSTAFIFGIALLMVLKEFSFDLAPLLASAGIVGVALGFGAQSLVKDLIAGLFMLIEDQYGVGDTVDFGEATGFVESVGLRVTTVRDARGVLWYIRNGEIIRVGNKSQGWALVVVDLPIGFASTEEATAVLRDAAASVAVDPDLAAEVIEPPEVLGVEQMTMDGAVIRTVVKTTADGQFAVGRELRRRLAGALENSGFTDKIAAARFPGLPAQASRVGGASGTP
;
A
#
# COMPACT_ATOMS: atom_id res chain seq x y z
N MET A 1 65.82 14.03 -79.41
CA MET A 1 66.71 14.57 -78.40
C MET A 1 65.89 14.80 -77.17
N ASP A 2 65.95 14.08 -76.18
CA ASP A 2 66.78 13.23 -75.38
C ASP A 2 65.89 12.22 -74.65
N ALA A 3 66.37 11.00 -74.62
CA ALA A 3 65.80 9.86 -73.90
C ALA A 3 66.13 10.03 -72.41
N SER A 4 65.16 9.80 -71.57
CA SER A 4 65.42 9.50 -70.14
C SER A 4 64.62 8.27 -69.73
N ILE A 5 65.31 7.15 -69.69
CA ILE A 5 64.83 5.88 -69.17
C ILE A 5 64.82 5.99 -67.66
N ALA A 6 63.62 6.04 -67.07
CA ALA A 6 63.41 5.91 -65.61
C ALA A 6 63.10 4.42 -65.34
N SER A 7 64.05 3.79 -64.67
CA SER A 7 64.01 2.41 -64.17
C SER A 7 62.84 2.26 -63.18
N ALA A 8 61.86 1.43 -63.49
CA ALA A 8 60.85 0.98 -62.56
C ALA A 8 61.49 -0.01 -61.57
N ALA A 9 61.88 0.51 -60.42
CA ALA A 9 62.22 -0.35 -59.31
C ALA A 9 60.87 -0.83 -58.71
N THR A 10 60.47 -2.04 -58.96
CA THR A 10 59.47 -2.81 -58.27
C THR A 10 59.92 -3.02 -56.82
N ALA A 11 59.59 -2.03 -55.98
CA ALA A 11 59.60 -2.26 -54.53
C ALA A 11 58.43 -3.21 -54.22
N GLY A 12 58.77 -4.49 -54.11
CA GLY A 12 57.89 -5.46 -53.47
C GLY A 12 57.59 -4.93 -52.08
N SER A 13 56.37 -4.45 -51.84
CA SER A 13 55.89 -4.15 -50.48
C SER A 13 55.94 -5.50 -49.75
N LEU A 14 56.93 -5.64 -48.88
CA LEU A 14 56.86 -6.58 -47.79
C LEU A 14 55.55 -6.19 -47.04
N ALA A 15 54.54 -7.02 -47.21
CA ALA A 15 53.32 -6.88 -46.41
C ALA A 15 53.76 -6.86 -44.93
N THR A 16 53.77 -5.70 -44.37
CA THR A 16 54.03 -5.56 -42.93
C THR A 16 52.97 -6.41 -42.24
N ASP A 17 53.43 -7.43 -41.56
CA ASP A 17 52.61 -8.38 -40.79
C ASP A 17 52.09 -7.65 -39.51
N GLU A 18 51.40 -6.52 -39.75
CA GLU A 18 50.81 -5.73 -38.66
C GLU A 18 49.46 -6.32 -38.31
N PRO A 19 49.25 -6.65 -37.02
CA PRO A 19 47.99 -7.19 -36.55
C PRO A 19 46.87 -6.14 -36.67
N ASN A 20 45.66 -6.62 -36.93
CA ASN A 20 44.48 -5.77 -37.04
C ASN A 20 44.35 -4.83 -35.83
N ALA A 21 43.99 -3.55 -36.02
CA ALA A 21 43.86 -2.54 -34.99
C ALA A 21 43.00 -2.96 -33.77
N LYS A 22 42.06 -3.90 -33.99
CA LYS A 22 41.26 -4.48 -32.90
C LYS A 22 42.06 -5.45 -32.02
N CYS A 23 43.03 -6.17 -32.54
CA CYS A 23 43.92 -7.04 -31.78
C CYS A 23 44.86 -6.21 -30.89
N LEU A 24 45.43 -5.12 -31.44
CA LEU A 24 46.29 -4.22 -30.65
C LEU A 24 45.62 -3.51 -29.49
N GLN A 25 44.30 -3.31 -29.56
CA GLN A 25 43.52 -2.73 -28.46
C GLN A 25 43.26 -3.73 -27.32
N GLU A 26 43.45 -5.00 -27.53
CA GLU A 26 43.20 -6.04 -26.52
C GLU A 26 44.54 -6.48 -25.90
N PRO A 27 44.71 -6.37 -24.57
CA PRO A 27 45.99 -6.60 -23.89
C PRO A 27 46.54 -8.02 -24.09
N LEU A 28 45.65 -9.02 -24.19
CA LEU A 28 46.09 -10.42 -24.44
C LEU A 28 46.53 -10.65 -25.88
N CYS A 29 45.88 -10.03 -26.85
CA CYS A 29 46.27 -10.14 -28.26
C CYS A 29 47.59 -9.40 -28.51
N ALA A 30 47.77 -8.22 -27.94
CA ALA A 30 49.02 -7.46 -27.99
C ALA A 30 50.17 -8.26 -27.36
N ALA A 31 49.98 -8.83 -26.18
CA ALA A 31 50.99 -9.66 -25.51
C ALA A 31 51.35 -10.92 -26.30
N LEU A 32 50.41 -11.58 -26.95
CA LEU A 32 50.67 -12.73 -27.84
C LEU A 32 51.41 -12.33 -29.09
N HIS A 33 51.13 -11.17 -29.67
CA HIS A 33 51.87 -10.62 -30.79
C HIS A 33 53.33 -10.31 -30.40
N ASP A 34 53.54 -9.68 -29.24
CA ASP A 34 54.87 -9.38 -28.71
C ASP A 34 55.71 -10.62 -28.43
N LEU A 35 55.05 -11.72 -28.02
CA LEU A 35 55.76 -12.99 -27.74
C LEU A 35 56.05 -13.82 -28.99
N THR A 36 55.19 -13.79 -30.01
CA THR A 36 55.29 -14.68 -31.17
C THR A 36 55.79 -14.00 -32.43
N GLY A 37 55.69 -12.66 -32.53
CA GLY A 37 56.09 -11.88 -33.71
C GLY A 37 55.25 -12.13 -34.98
N ALA A 38 54.18 -12.95 -34.87
CA ALA A 38 53.38 -13.37 -36.03
C ALA A 38 51.94 -12.86 -35.89
N ALA A 39 51.54 -11.89 -36.72
CA ALA A 39 50.21 -11.29 -36.68
C ALA A 39 49.09 -12.31 -36.95
N TRP A 40 49.29 -13.22 -37.89
CA TRP A 40 48.30 -14.28 -38.21
C TRP A 40 48.05 -15.22 -37.04
N PHE A 41 49.04 -15.50 -36.23
CA PHE A 41 48.88 -16.34 -35.04
C PHE A 41 48.16 -15.59 -33.90
N ALA A 42 48.49 -14.32 -33.70
CA ALA A 42 47.81 -13.47 -32.72
C ALA A 42 46.33 -13.27 -33.09
N GLU A 43 46.00 -12.98 -34.34
CA GLU A 43 44.61 -12.86 -34.82
C GLU A 43 43.87 -14.20 -34.80
N GLY A 44 44.49 -15.29 -35.20
CA GLY A 44 43.87 -16.62 -35.10
C GLY A 44 43.55 -17.04 -33.68
N SER A 45 44.49 -16.81 -32.77
CA SER A 45 44.28 -17.09 -31.32
C SER A 45 43.18 -16.22 -30.69
N TYR A 46 43.02 -14.98 -31.12
CA TYR A 46 41.93 -14.12 -30.69
C TYR A 46 40.56 -14.69 -31.06
N TRP A 47 40.39 -15.11 -32.31
CA TRP A 47 39.12 -15.67 -32.80
C TRP A 47 38.82 -17.07 -32.24
N ILE A 48 39.83 -17.94 -32.12
CA ILE A 48 39.66 -19.35 -31.76
C ILE A 48 39.70 -19.57 -30.25
N LEU A 49 40.45 -18.76 -29.49
CA LEU A 49 40.65 -18.96 -28.05
C LEU A 49 39.99 -17.89 -27.21
N ILE A 50 40.27 -16.61 -27.49
CA ILE A 50 39.84 -15.50 -26.62
C ILE A 50 38.35 -15.22 -26.71
N LYS A 51 37.77 -15.15 -27.92
CA LYS A 51 36.33 -14.92 -28.09
C LYS A 51 35.47 -16.04 -27.50
N PRO A 52 35.69 -17.34 -27.80
CA PRO A 52 34.89 -18.41 -27.22
C PRO A 52 35.09 -18.49 -25.71
N LEU A 53 36.27 -18.16 -25.16
CA LEU A 53 36.51 -18.13 -23.73
C LEU A 53 35.68 -17.01 -23.05
N ARG A 54 35.59 -15.82 -23.67
CA ARG A 54 34.72 -14.72 -23.19
C ARG A 54 33.25 -15.10 -23.24
N ILE A 55 32.78 -15.67 -24.33
CA ILE A 55 31.40 -16.16 -24.46
C ILE A 55 31.11 -17.21 -23.39
N ALA A 56 32.02 -18.18 -23.21
CA ALA A 56 31.89 -19.19 -22.16
C ALA A 56 31.82 -18.54 -20.75
N LEU A 57 32.66 -17.53 -20.49
CA LEU A 57 32.65 -16.81 -19.24
C LEU A 57 31.29 -16.07 -18.99
N ILE A 58 30.76 -15.39 -20.03
CA ILE A 58 29.46 -14.72 -19.99
C ILE A 58 28.35 -15.74 -19.65
N LEU A 59 28.34 -16.89 -20.31
CA LEU A 59 27.35 -17.94 -20.07
C LEU A 59 27.49 -18.56 -18.68
N VAL A 60 28.72 -18.81 -18.22
CA VAL A 60 28.96 -19.30 -16.84
C VAL A 60 28.48 -18.29 -15.82
N LEU A 61 28.81 -17.00 -15.98
CA LEU A 61 28.33 -15.94 -15.09
C LEU A 61 26.81 -15.84 -15.09
N ALA A 62 26.15 -15.94 -16.26
CA ALA A 62 24.69 -15.95 -16.36
C ALA A 62 24.08 -17.16 -15.65
N LEU A 63 24.67 -18.35 -15.76
CA LEU A 63 24.20 -19.55 -15.06
C LEU A 63 24.39 -19.43 -13.53
N VAL A 64 25.54 -18.89 -13.10
CA VAL A 64 25.82 -18.64 -11.68
C VAL A 64 24.83 -17.61 -11.11
N ALA A 65 24.63 -16.49 -11.82
CA ALA A 65 23.66 -15.47 -11.42
C ALA A 65 22.24 -16.04 -11.34
N ARG A 66 21.81 -16.80 -12.34
CA ARG A 66 20.53 -17.53 -12.32
C ARG A 66 20.42 -18.48 -11.12
N TRP A 67 21.46 -19.26 -10.84
CA TRP A 67 21.47 -20.20 -9.71
C TRP A 67 21.36 -19.47 -8.38
N LEU A 68 22.15 -18.38 -8.19
CA LEU A 68 22.13 -17.56 -6.98
C LEU A 68 20.75 -16.91 -6.75
N ILE A 69 20.20 -16.26 -7.78
CA ILE A 69 18.90 -15.62 -7.70
C ILE A 69 17.79 -16.65 -7.46
N SER A 70 17.79 -17.77 -8.19
CA SER A 70 16.83 -18.85 -7.99
C SER A 70 16.93 -19.47 -6.59
N ARG A 71 18.14 -19.55 -6.03
CA ARG A 71 18.37 -20.02 -4.65
C ARG A 71 17.86 -19.00 -3.63
N ALA A 72 18.10 -17.71 -3.84
CA ALA A 72 17.59 -16.63 -2.98
C ALA A 72 16.05 -16.59 -2.97
N ILE A 73 15.42 -16.65 -4.14
CA ILE A 73 13.96 -16.71 -4.27
C ILE A 73 13.39 -17.92 -3.53
N ARG A 74 13.99 -19.11 -3.70
CA ARG A 74 13.56 -20.33 -3.00
C ARG A 74 13.70 -20.22 -1.50
N ARG A 75 14.76 -19.58 -0.99
CA ARG A 75 14.93 -19.34 0.45
C ARG A 75 13.87 -18.39 0.99
N LEU A 76 13.62 -17.28 0.27
CA LEU A 76 12.61 -16.28 0.66
C LEU A 76 11.20 -16.89 0.68
N VAL A 77 10.83 -17.64 -0.35
CA VAL A 77 9.53 -18.33 -0.44
C VAL A 77 9.35 -19.34 0.70
N ARG A 78 10.40 -20.10 1.05
CA ARG A 78 10.34 -21.06 2.16
C ARG A 78 10.23 -20.37 3.53
N SER A 79 10.97 -19.28 3.76
CA SER A 79 10.91 -18.55 5.03
C SER A 79 9.51 -17.94 5.28
N THR A 80 8.85 -17.46 4.23
CA THR A 80 7.48 -16.92 4.30
C THR A 80 6.44 -18.01 4.52
N SER A 81 6.68 -19.23 4.05
CA SER A 81 5.80 -20.39 4.27
C SER A 81 5.96 -20.98 5.67
N SER A 82 7.10 -20.74 6.31
CA SER A 82 7.49 -21.33 7.62
C SER A 82 7.22 -20.39 8.81
N ALA A 83 6.57 -19.23 8.60
CA ALA A 83 6.13 -18.34 9.68
C ALA A 83 4.94 -18.92 10.46
N GLY A 84 4.97 -20.25 10.70
CA GLY A 84 4.17 -20.95 11.66
C GLY A 84 5.02 -21.21 12.91
N MET A 85 4.54 -20.79 14.06
CA MET A 85 4.97 -21.01 15.44
C MET A 85 6.44 -21.41 15.64
N PRO A 86 7.19 -20.69 16.48
CA PRO A 86 8.54 -21.09 16.91
C PRO A 86 8.53 -22.53 17.40
N THR A 87 9.55 -23.27 17.06
CA THR A 87 9.75 -24.69 17.39
C THR A 87 9.59 -25.00 18.90
N MET A 88 9.75 -23.98 19.75
CA MET A 88 9.58 -24.06 21.20
C MET A 88 8.13 -24.30 21.68
N LEU A 89 7.14 -23.98 20.86
CA LEU A 89 5.72 -24.14 21.22
C LEU A 89 5.05 -25.38 20.60
N ARG A 90 5.78 -26.19 19.86
CA ARG A 90 5.30 -27.47 19.30
C ARG A 90 4.73 -28.45 20.34
N PRO A 91 5.35 -28.65 21.54
CA PRO A 91 4.84 -29.62 22.50
C PRO A 91 3.50 -29.22 23.14
N LEU A 92 3.11 -27.96 23.07
CA LEU A 92 1.81 -27.50 23.59
C LEU A 92 0.63 -27.85 22.68
N ARG A 93 0.86 -28.10 21.39
CA ARG A 93 -0.19 -28.45 20.42
C ARG A 93 -0.67 -29.91 20.58
N GLU A 94 0.16 -30.81 21.08
CA GLU A 94 -0.21 -32.19 21.26
C GLU A 94 -1.13 -32.44 22.48
N ARG A 95 -1.33 -31.43 23.34
CA ARG A 95 -2.18 -31.53 24.53
C ARG A 95 -3.54 -30.89 24.42
N ILE A 96 -3.88 -30.32 23.28
CA ILE A 96 -5.21 -29.72 23.05
C ILE A 96 -6.12 -30.79 22.44
N PRO A 97 -7.25 -31.16 23.10
CA PRO A 97 -8.19 -32.14 22.56
C PRO A 97 -8.75 -31.66 21.22
N THR A 98 -8.80 -32.55 20.23
CA THR A 98 -9.21 -32.34 18.83
C THR A 98 -10.70 -32.08 18.63
N THR A 99 -11.44 -31.63 19.64
CA THR A 99 -12.90 -31.45 19.57
C THR A 99 -13.35 -30.05 19.12
N VAL A 100 -12.43 -29.14 18.81
CA VAL A 100 -12.78 -27.84 18.20
C VAL A 100 -12.22 -27.81 16.78
N THR A 101 -12.96 -28.39 15.86
CA THR A 101 -12.73 -28.25 14.41
C THR A 101 -13.00 -26.80 14.03
N GLN A 102 -11.95 -25.97 14.07
CA GLN A 102 -12.02 -24.59 13.58
C GLN A 102 -12.11 -24.62 12.04
N PRO A 103 -12.97 -23.78 11.41
CA PRO A 103 -13.10 -23.67 9.94
C PRO A 103 -11.85 -23.09 9.24
N GLY A 104 -10.66 -23.16 9.86
CA GLY A 104 -9.43 -22.51 9.41
C GLY A 104 -8.41 -23.40 8.69
N GLU A 105 -8.67 -24.70 8.53
CA GLU A 105 -7.68 -25.64 7.98
C GLU A 105 -7.39 -25.47 6.47
N PHE A 106 -8.24 -24.73 5.74
CA PHE A 106 -8.03 -24.40 4.31
C PHE A 106 -7.10 -23.21 4.06
N VAL A 107 -6.75 -22.42 5.08
CA VAL A 107 -5.94 -21.20 4.95
C VAL A 107 -4.46 -21.49 4.63
N PRO A 108 -3.82 -22.52 5.23
CA PRO A 108 -2.40 -22.81 4.97
C PRO A 108 -2.13 -23.26 3.53
N GLU A 109 -3.02 -24.09 2.96
CA GLU A 109 -2.85 -24.63 1.60
C GLU A 109 -2.97 -23.56 0.53
N ARG A 110 -3.96 -22.67 0.63
CA ARG A 110 -4.11 -21.52 -0.29
C ARG A 110 -2.91 -20.57 -0.22
N ARG A 111 -2.39 -20.33 0.97
CA ARG A 111 -1.21 -19.48 1.17
C ARG A 111 0.02 -20.09 0.52
N ARG A 112 0.22 -21.39 0.68
CA ARG A 112 1.33 -22.13 0.08
C ARG A 112 1.26 -22.09 -1.45
N GLN A 113 0.12 -22.39 -2.07
CA GLN A 113 -0.08 -22.35 -3.51
C GLN A 113 0.20 -20.96 -4.09
N ARG A 114 -0.28 -19.89 -3.44
CA ARG A 114 0.00 -18.50 -3.85
C ARG A 114 1.49 -18.18 -3.79
N THR A 115 2.18 -18.60 -2.72
CA THR A 115 3.61 -18.35 -2.55
C THR A 115 4.45 -19.12 -3.56
N GLU A 116 4.09 -20.35 -3.88
CA GLU A 116 4.73 -21.17 -4.92
C GLU A 116 4.51 -20.57 -6.32
N ALA A 117 3.31 -20.11 -6.63
CA ALA A 117 2.99 -19.44 -7.89
C ALA A 117 3.80 -18.15 -8.07
N ILE A 118 3.83 -17.28 -7.06
CA ILE A 118 4.63 -16.04 -7.09
C ILE A 118 6.12 -16.36 -7.26
N GLY A 119 6.64 -17.34 -6.51
CA GLY A 119 8.02 -17.77 -6.62
C GLY A 119 8.37 -18.33 -8.01
N SER A 120 7.44 -18.99 -8.68
CA SER A 120 7.58 -19.50 -10.03
C SER A 120 7.66 -18.37 -11.07
N VAL A 121 6.74 -17.41 -11.00
CA VAL A 121 6.73 -16.23 -11.88
C VAL A 121 8.02 -15.41 -11.71
N LEU A 122 8.43 -15.16 -10.46
CA LEU A 122 9.64 -14.37 -10.17
C LEU A 122 10.90 -15.05 -10.72
N ARG A 123 11.00 -16.38 -10.64
CA ARG A 123 12.12 -17.15 -11.24
C ARG A 123 12.11 -17.07 -12.75
N SER A 124 10.93 -17.16 -13.38
CA SER A 124 10.81 -17.06 -14.84
C SER A 124 11.21 -15.70 -15.35
N LEU A 125 10.73 -14.62 -14.72
CA LEU A 125 11.10 -13.25 -15.06
C LEU A 125 12.61 -13.00 -14.88
N SER A 126 13.16 -13.40 -13.72
CA SER A 126 14.60 -13.27 -13.46
C SER A 126 15.43 -14.05 -14.45
N THR A 127 15.00 -15.24 -14.85
CA THR A 127 15.68 -16.06 -15.83
C THR A 127 15.67 -15.39 -17.22
N ALA A 128 14.51 -14.89 -17.66
CA ALA A 128 14.36 -14.18 -18.93
C ALA A 128 15.25 -12.93 -18.97
N PHE A 129 15.30 -12.16 -17.88
CA PHE A 129 16.13 -10.96 -17.76
C PHE A 129 17.63 -11.28 -17.84
N ILE A 130 18.10 -12.28 -17.07
CA ILE A 130 19.52 -12.68 -17.06
C ILE A 130 19.96 -13.18 -18.44
N PHE A 131 19.16 -14.04 -19.07
CA PHE A 131 19.51 -14.54 -20.40
C PHE A 131 19.34 -13.46 -21.48
N GLY A 132 18.42 -12.52 -21.34
CA GLY A 132 18.33 -11.35 -22.22
C GLY A 132 19.61 -10.51 -22.20
N ILE A 133 20.12 -10.20 -21.02
CA ILE A 133 21.40 -9.48 -20.86
C ILE A 133 22.57 -10.31 -21.40
N ALA A 134 22.63 -11.59 -21.07
CA ALA A 134 23.69 -12.47 -21.55
C ALA A 134 23.69 -12.55 -23.09
N LEU A 135 22.52 -12.62 -23.72
CA LEU A 135 22.39 -12.61 -25.19
C LEU A 135 22.92 -11.30 -25.76
N LEU A 136 22.57 -10.14 -25.21
CA LEU A 136 23.12 -8.86 -25.69
C LEU A 136 24.63 -8.79 -25.52
N MET A 137 25.19 -9.32 -24.43
CA MET A 137 26.65 -9.37 -24.23
C MET A 137 27.33 -10.27 -25.24
N VAL A 138 26.73 -11.43 -25.55
CA VAL A 138 27.25 -12.36 -26.56
C VAL A 138 27.17 -11.73 -27.95
N LEU A 139 26.07 -11.08 -28.32
CA LEU A 139 25.95 -10.38 -29.61
C LEU A 139 26.99 -9.27 -29.76
N LYS A 140 27.31 -8.55 -28.68
CA LYS A 140 28.38 -7.55 -28.66
C LYS A 140 29.75 -8.18 -29.00
N GLU A 141 30.02 -9.38 -28.49
CA GLU A 141 31.26 -10.09 -28.77
C GLU A 141 31.40 -10.46 -30.28
N PHE A 142 30.28 -10.70 -30.96
CA PHE A 142 30.22 -10.88 -32.39
C PHE A 142 30.26 -9.56 -33.18
N SER A 143 30.51 -8.43 -32.53
CA SER A 143 30.56 -7.09 -33.13
C SER A 143 29.26 -6.65 -33.80
N PHE A 144 28.12 -7.19 -33.36
CA PHE A 144 26.80 -6.69 -33.75
C PHE A 144 26.58 -5.27 -33.19
N ASP A 145 26.01 -4.40 -34.01
CA ASP A 145 25.57 -3.11 -33.56
C ASP A 145 24.33 -3.30 -32.65
N LEU A 146 24.50 -3.00 -31.38
CA LEU A 146 23.42 -3.10 -30.38
C LEU A 146 22.56 -1.85 -30.29
N ALA A 147 22.89 -0.75 -30.96
CA ALA A 147 22.17 0.50 -30.85
C ALA A 147 20.66 0.37 -31.19
N PRO A 148 20.26 -0.33 -32.29
CA PRO A 148 18.85 -0.54 -32.60
C PRO A 148 18.11 -1.41 -31.56
N LEU A 149 18.81 -2.44 -31.03
CA LEU A 149 18.26 -3.32 -30.00
C LEU A 149 18.06 -2.60 -28.68
N LEU A 150 19.03 -1.77 -28.26
CA LEU A 150 18.94 -0.97 -27.06
C LEU A 150 17.86 0.12 -27.18
N ALA A 151 17.73 0.74 -28.35
CA ALA A 151 16.66 1.71 -28.62
C ALA A 151 15.27 1.05 -28.49
N SER A 152 15.07 -0.12 -29.12
CA SER A 152 13.82 -0.86 -29.02
C SER A 152 13.53 -1.34 -27.59
N ALA A 153 14.55 -1.86 -26.88
CA ALA A 153 14.44 -2.24 -25.47
C ALA A 153 14.09 -1.04 -24.59
N GLY A 154 14.62 0.15 -24.90
CA GLY A 154 14.29 1.40 -24.22
C GLY A 154 12.80 1.75 -24.36
N ILE A 155 12.23 1.67 -25.57
CA ILE A 155 10.80 1.89 -25.81
C ILE A 155 9.95 0.90 -25.03
N VAL A 156 10.30 -0.40 -25.06
CA VAL A 156 9.62 -1.44 -24.28
C VAL A 156 9.73 -1.14 -22.77
N GLY A 157 10.91 -0.71 -22.30
CA GLY A 157 11.13 -0.33 -20.90
C GLY A 157 10.23 0.82 -20.45
N VAL A 158 10.08 1.86 -21.29
CA VAL A 158 9.17 2.99 -21.02
C VAL A 158 7.72 2.52 -20.97
N ALA A 159 7.29 1.69 -21.92
CA ALA A 159 5.93 1.13 -21.92
C ALA A 159 5.62 0.29 -20.68
N LEU A 160 6.56 -0.57 -20.25
CA LEU A 160 6.46 -1.34 -19.01
C LEU A 160 6.46 -0.43 -17.78
N GLY A 161 7.24 0.65 -17.77
CA GLY A 161 7.28 1.64 -16.71
C GLY A 161 5.94 2.33 -16.52
N PHE A 162 5.30 2.78 -17.59
CA PHE A 162 3.93 3.32 -17.54
C PHE A 162 2.92 2.27 -17.07
N GLY A 163 3.03 1.02 -17.52
CA GLY A 163 2.17 -0.07 -17.06
C GLY A 163 2.32 -0.40 -15.57
N ALA A 164 3.50 -0.17 -14.98
CA ALA A 164 3.79 -0.41 -13.56
C ALA A 164 3.65 0.83 -12.67
N GLN A 165 3.32 1.99 -13.21
CA GLN A 165 3.28 3.28 -12.49
C GLN A 165 2.40 3.24 -11.24
N SER A 166 1.22 2.62 -11.31
CA SER A 166 0.31 2.50 -10.17
C SER A 166 0.91 1.66 -9.05
N LEU A 167 1.64 0.59 -9.40
CA LEU A 167 2.30 -0.26 -8.40
C LEU A 167 3.38 0.52 -7.64
N VAL A 168 4.19 1.30 -8.35
CA VAL A 168 5.23 2.15 -7.74
C VAL A 168 4.60 3.20 -6.84
N LYS A 169 3.52 3.85 -7.31
CA LYS A 169 2.74 4.83 -6.53
C LYS A 169 2.22 4.21 -5.24
N ASP A 170 1.61 3.01 -5.30
CA ASP A 170 1.08 2.31 -4.14
C ASP A 170 2.17 2.01 -3.10
N LEU A 171 3.34 1.52 -3.55
CA LEU A 171 4.46 1.18 -2.66
C LEU A 171 5.06 2.41 -1.98
N ILE A 172 5.26 3.49 -2.73
CA ILE A 172 5.81 4.73 -2.19
C ILE A 172 4.82 5.35 -1.20
N ALA A 173 3.54 5.42 -1.54
CA ALA A 173 2.50 5.92 -0.64
C ALA A 173 2.46 5.11 0.66
N GLY A 174 2.44 3.77 0.58
CA GLY A 174 2.44 2.91 1.77
C GLY A 174 3.68 3.07 2.65
N LEU A 175 4.84 3.28 2.03
CA LEU A 175 6.07 3.54 2.77
C LEU A 175 6.00 4.86 3.56
N PHE A 176 5.54 5.95 2.93
CA PHE A 176 5.40 7.24 3.60
C PHE A 176 4.33 7.23 4.69
N MET A 177 3.19 6.57 4.46
CA MET A 177 2.14 6.39 5.49
C MET A 177 2.69 5.73 6.76
N LEU A 178 3.57 4.71 6.61
CA LEU A 178 4.22 4.04 7.73
C LEU A 178 5.30 4.89 8.40
N ILE A 179 6.06 5.68 7.63
CA ILE A 179 7.13 6.53 8.17
C ILE A 179 6.54 7.74 8.92
N GLU A 180 5.45 8.31 8.40
CA GLU A 180 4.78 9.48 8.96
C GLU A 180 3.79 9.13 10.08
N ASP A 181 3.56 7.84 10.34
CA ASP A 181 2.63 7.32 11.36
C ASP A 181 1.23 7.97 11.27
N GLN A 182 0.72 8.13 10.04
CA GLN A 182 -0.57 8.76 9.79
C GLN A 182 -1.72 7.97 10.42
N TYR A 183 -1.62 6.64 10.42
CA TYR A 183 -2.54 5.72 11.09
C TYR A 183 -1.89 4.33 11.27
N GLY A 184 -2.34 3.61 12.27
CA GLY A 184 -1.88 2.27 12.63
C GLY A 184 -2.97 1.21 12.62
N VAL A 185 -2.57 -0.04 12.86
CA VAL A 185 -3.51 -1.14 13.11
C VAL A 185 -4.22 -0.86 14.42
N GLY A 186 -5.54 -0.86 14.39
CA GLY A 186 -6.35 -0.53 15.56
C GLY A 186 -7.05 0.83 15.46
N ASP A 187 -6.59 1.72 14.59
CA ASP A 187 -7.22 3.02 14.43
C ASP A 187 -8.54 2.94 13.66
N THR A 188 -9.46 3.83 14.00
CA THR A 188 -10.66 4.10 13.20
C THR A 188 -10.33 5.24 12.24
N VAL A 189 -10.39 4.97 10.95
CA VAL A 189 -10.01 5.92 9.89
C VAL A 189 -11.13 6.14 8.88
N ASP A 190 -11.07 7.30 8.24
CA ASP A 190 -11.95 7.71 7.16
C ASP A 190 -11.12 8.02 5.91
N PHE A 191 -11.28 7.21 4.87
CA PHE A 191 -10.63 7.40 3.57
C PHE A 191 -11.55 8.10 2.54
N GLY A 192 -12.75 8.51 2.95
CA GLY A 192 -13.78 9.10 2.11
C GLY A 192 -14.81 8.06 1.66
N GLU A 193 -14.45 7.10 0.84
CA GLU A 193 -15.37 6.04 0.38
C GLU A 193 -15.56 4.92 1.41
N ALA A 194 -14.59 4.71 2.27
CA ALA A 194 -14.61 3.70 3.32
C ALA A 194 -14.19 4.30 4.66
N THR A 195 -15.04 4.12 5.67
CA THR A 195 -14.75 4.48 7.06
C THR A 195 -14.81 3.23 7.91
N GLY A 196 -13.81 2.98 8.74
CA GLY A 196 -13.80 1.81 9.60
C GLY A 196 -12.50 1.61 10.36
N PHE A 197 -12.37 0.42 10.91
CA PHE A 197 -11.26 0.00 11.75
C PHE A 197 -10.14 -0.62 10.91
N VAL A 198 -8.91 -0.17 11.10
CA VAL A 198 -7.74 -0.68 10.38
C VAL A 198 -7.34 -2.05 10.91
N GLU A 199 -7.46 -3.10 10.09
CA GLU A 199 -7.03 -4.45 10.43
C GLU A 199 -5.57 -4.73 10.07
N SER A 200 -5.10 -4.18 8.97
CA SER A 200 -3.70 -4.30 8.57
C SER A 200 -3.26 -3.17 7.66
N VAL A 201 -2.01 -2.75 7.82
CA VAL A 201 -1.35 -1.78 6.94
C VAL A 201 -0.22 -2.52 6.23
N GLY A 202 -0.37 -2.72 4.92
CA GLY A 202 0.64 -3.30 4.05
C GLY A 202 1.36 -2.22 3.24
N LEU A 203 2.46 -2.58 2.59
CA LEU A 203 3.20 -1.64 1.72
C LEU A 203 2.38 -1.17 0.52
N ARG A 204 1.47 -2.01 0.00
CA ARG A 204 0.68 -1.69 -1.18
C ARG A 204 -0.79 -1.47 -0.87
N VAL A 205 -1.32 -2.17 0.12
CA VAL A 205 -2.76 -2.23 0.42
C VAL A 205 -2.96 -2.11 1.91
N THR A 206 -3.87 -1.23 2.31
CA THR A 206 -4.42 -1.15 3.67
C THR A 206 -5.77 -1.86 3.70
N THR A 207 -6.05 -2.63 4.75
CA THR A 207 -7.34 -3.30 4.96
C THR A 207 -8.08 -2.66 6.12
N VAL A 208 -9.34 -2.33 5.86
CA VAL A 208 -10.22 -1.64 6.81
C VAL A 208 -11.55 -2.38 6.90
N ARG A 209 -12.06 -2.59 8.10
CA ARG A 209 -13.38 -3.17 8.34
C ARG A 209 -14.37 -2.09 8.73
N ASP A 210 -15.44 -1.96 7.96
CA ASP A 210 -16.49 -1.00 8.25
C ASP A 210 -17.42 -1.49 9.39
N ALA A 211 -18.30 -0.60 9.83
CA ALA A 211 -19.26 -0.90 10.91
C ALA A 211 -20.27 -2.01 10.54
N ARG A 212 -20.43 -2.35 9.26
CA ARG A 212 -21.28 -3.44 8.76
C ARG A 212 -20.53 -4.77 8.66
N GLY A 213 -19.20 -4.77 8.97
CA GLY A 213 -18.35 -5.94 8.91
C GLY A 213 -17.74 -6.19 7.53
N VAL A 214 -17.94 -5.30 6.55
CA VAL A 214 -17.33 -5.42 5.23
C VAL A 214 -15.85 -5.11 5.30
N LEU A 215 -15.01 -5.96 4.72
CA LEU A 215 -13.56 -5.78 4.66
C LEU A 215 -13.17 -5.10 3.34
N TRP A 216 -12.68 -3.89 3.44
CA TRP A 216 -12.22 -3.06 2.33
C TRP A 216 -10.72 -3.24 2.12
N TYR A 217 -10.32 -3.48 0.87
CA TYR A 217 -8.92 -3.56 0.44
C TYR A 217 -8.61 -2.32 -0.38
N ILE A 218 -7.97 -1.33 0.24
CA ILE A 218 -7.71 -0.02 -0.35
C ILE A 218 -6.25 0.05 -0.79
N ARG A 219 -6.00 0.39 -2.06
CA ARG A 219 -4.64 0.59 -2.56
C ARG A 219 -4.07 1.89 -1.99
N ASN A 220 -2.89 1.82 -1.40
CA ASN A 220 -2.29 2.97 -0.72
C ASN A 220 -2.12 4.19 -1.65
N GLY A 221 -1.80 3.97 -2.92
CA GLY A 221 -1.69 5.04 -3.90
C GLY A 221 -3.02 5.72 -4.30
N GLU A 222 -4.17 5.18 -3.90
CA GLU A 222 -5.50 5.78 -4.11
C GLU A 222 -5.98 6.58 -2.90
N ILE A 223 -5.30 6.46 -1.77
CA ILE A 223 -5.61 7.23 -0.56
C ILE A 223 -5.06 8.65 -0.76
N ILE A 224 -5.96 9.59 -1.03
CA ILE A 224 -5.62 11.00 -1.27
C ILE A 224 -5.58 11.75 0.06
N ARG A 225 -6.44 11.34 0.99
CA ARG A 225 -6.57 11.91 2.33
C ARG A 225 -6.98 10.83 3.30
N VAL A 226 -6.57 10.96 4.55
CA VAL A 226 -7.03 10.12 5.65
C VAL A 226 -7.47 11.00 6.81
N GLY A 227 -8.64 10.70 7.37
CA GLY A 227 -9.09 11.26 8.64
C GLY A 227 -8.91 10.21 9.73
N ASN A 228 -7.93 10.38 10.61
CA ASN A 228 -7.75 9.49 11.75
C ASN A 228 -8.68 9.94 12.90
N LYS A 229 -9.61 9.06 13.28
CA LYS A 229 -10.60 9.32 14.37
C LYS A 229 -10.13 8.77 15.72
N SER A 230 -8.96 8.13 15.77
CA SER A 230 -8.39 7.52 16.97
C SER A 230 -7.19 8.28 17.52
N GLN A 231 -6.67 9.28 16.80
CA GLN A 231 -5.53 10.08 17.25
C GLN A 231 -5.96 11.35 17.98
N GLY A 232 -5.36 11.56 19.15
CA GLY A 232 -5.50 12.80 19.93
C GLY A 232 -6.87 12.92 20.60
N TRP A 233 -7.68 13.87 20.16
CA TRP A 233 -9.00 14.16 20.70
C TRP A 233 -10.07 14.15 19.58
N ALA A 234 -11.32 13.97 19.98
CA ALA A 234 -12.46 14.03 19.08
C ALA A 234 -13.43 15.13 19.54
N LEU A 235 -14.03 15.82 18.58
CA LEU A 235 -15.15 16.72 18.83
C LEU A 235 -16.45 16.01 18.46
N VAL A 236 -17.24 15.67 19.46
CA VAL A 236 -18.58 15.12 19.25
C VAL A 236 -19.53 16.27 18.99
N VAL A 237 -20.19 16.26 17.86
CA VAL A 237 -21.18 17.24 17.44
C VAL A 237 -22.56 16.58 17.47
N VAL A 238 -23.51 17.22 18.13
CA VAL A 238 -24.91 16.78 18.19
C VAL A 238 -25.81 17.92 17.75
N ASP A 239 -26.47 17.72 16.63
CA ASP A 239 -27.43 18.67 16.07
C ASP A 239 -28.86 18.19 16.42
N LEU A 240 -29.61 19.04 17.09
CA LEU A 240 -30.96 18.73 17.54
C LEU A 240 -31.97 19.68 16.90
N PRO A 241 -32.92 19.17 16.12
CA PRO A 241 -34.00 19.96 15.55
C PRO A 241 -35.00 20.31 16.66
N ILE A 242 -35.25 21.61 16.91
CA ILE A 242 -36.21 22.09 17.87
C ILE A 242 -37.49 22.66 17.22
N GLY A 243 -37.62 22.57 15.91
CA GLY A 243 -38.73 23.13 15.18
C GLY A 243 -38.84 24.64 15.33
N PHE A 244 -40.06 25.15 15.46
CA PHE A 244 -40.33 26.59 15.66
C PHE A 244 -40.53 26.96 17.13
N ALA A 245 -40.01 26.12 18.06
CA ALA A 245 -40.05 26.43 19.47
C ALA A 245 -39.11 27.58 19.84
N SER A 246 -39.27 28.16 21.03
CA SER A 246 -38.39 29.20 21.54
C SER A 246 -36.95 28.69 21.63
N THR A 247 -36.05 29.29 20.86
CA THR A 247 -34.63 28.90 20.81
C THR A 247 -33.92 29.19 22.14
N GLU A 248 -34.33 30.24 22.84
CA GLU A 248 -33.75 30.63 24.12
C GLU A 248 -34.12 29.63 25.23
N GLU A 249 -35.40 29.27 25.34
CA GLU A 249 -35.87 28.28 26.31
C GLU A 249 -35.23 26.88 25.99
N ALA A 250 -35.22 26.48 24.75
CA ALA A 250 -34.61 25.20 24.34
C ALA A 250 -33.11 25.17 24.64
N THR A 251 -32.38 26.27 24.37
CA THR A 251 -30.95 26.38 24.67
C THR A 251 -30.68 26.26 26.17
N ALA A 252 -31.51 26.85 27.02
CA ALA A 252 -31.35 26.74 28.47
C ALA A 252 -31.51 25.28 28.94
N VAL A 253 -32.60 24.62 28.51
CA VAL A 253 -32.86 23.20 28.84
C VAL A 253 -31.73 22.27 28.34
N LEU A 254 -31.24 22.49 27.12
CA LEU A 254 -30.17 21.69 26.56
C LEU A 254 -28.84 21.92 27.27
N ARG A 255 -28.57 23.14 27.75
CA ARG A 255 -27.35 23.46 28.51
C ARG A 255 -27.27 22.69 29.83
N ASP A 256 -28.36 22.64 30.57
CA ASP A 256 -28.41 21.89 31.83
C ASP A 256 -28.28 20.39 31.61
N ALA A 257 -28.92 19.85 30.56
CA ALA A 257 -28.81 18.46 30.18
C ALA A 257 -27.39 18.09 29.70
N ALA A 258 -26.78 18.94 28.90
CA ALA A 258 -25.43 18.76 28.42
C ALA A 258 -24.42 18.76 29.58
N ALA A 259 -24.50 19.72 30.50
CA ALA A 259 -23.60 19.81 31.64
C ALA A 259 -23.65 18.53 32.51
N SER A 260 -24.79 17.85 32.60
CA SER A 260 -24.92 16.59 33.34
C SER A 260 -24.02 15.46 32.81
N VAL A 261 -23.59 15.49 31.53
CA VAL A 261 -22.69 14.46 30.94
C VAL A 261 -21.29 14.60 31.51
N ALA A 262 -20.79 15.81 31.74
CA ALA A 262 -19.44 16.04 32.25
C ALA A 262 -19.25 15.58 33.71
N VAL A 263 -20.35 15.52 34.50
CA VAL A 263 -20.29 15.07 35.89
C VAL A 263 -20.65 13.60 36.09
N ASP A 264 -20.90 12.87 34.98
CA ASP A 264 -21.20 11.45 35.03
C ASP A 264 -19.94 10.65 35.37
N PRO A 265 -19.89 9.87 36.45
CA PRO A 265 -18.70 9.14 36.86
C PRO A 265 -18.17 8.16 35.78
N ASP A 266 -19.06 7.60 34.94
CA ASP A 266 -18.73 6.62 33.93
C ASP A 266 -18.10 7.27 32.66
N LEU A 267 -18.34 8.58 32.47
CA LEU A 267 -17.92 9.31 31.26
C LEU A 267 -16.94 10.46 31.57
N ALA A 268 -16.79 10.86 32.80
CA ALA A 268 -15.96 12.00 33.19
C ALA A 268 -14.50 11.85 32.77
N ALA A 269 -13.98 10.62 32.74
CA ALA A 269 -12.61 10.31 32.25
C ALA A 269 -12.44 10.52 30.74
N GLU A 270 -13.52 10.43 29.97
CA GLU A 270 -13.52 10.53 28.52
C GLU A 270 -13.82 11.96 28.03
N VAL A 271 -14.30 12.85 28.90
CA VAL A 271 -14.63 14.25 28.58
C VAL A 271 -13.38 15.11 28.86
N ILE A 272 -12.81 15.71 27.84
CA ILE A 272 -11.64 16.60 27.96
C ILE A 272 -12.08 18.02 28.28
N GLU A 273 -13.12 18.51 27.58
CA GLU A 273 -13.73 19.81 27.84
C GLU A 273 -15.24 19.62 28.02
N PRO A 274 -15.87 20.37 28.97
CA PRO A 274 -17.29 20.21 29.24
C PRO A 274 -18.12 20.49 27.97
N PRO A 275 -19.31 19.84 27.84
CA PRO A 275 -20.19 20.11 26.72
C PRO A 275 -20.62 21.57 26.67
N GLU A 276 -20.66 22.12 25.46
CA GLU A 276 -21.10 23.50 25.20
C GLU A 276 -22.26 23.50 24.19
N VAL A 277 -23.30 24.26 24.49
CA VAL A 277 -24.41 24.51 23.56
C VAL A 277 -24.10 25.80 22.81
N LEU A 278 -23.73 25.65 21.52
CA LEU A 278 -23.35 26.78 20.66
C LEU A 278 -24.55 27.63 20.23
N GLY A 279 -25.76 27.10 20.34
CA GLY A 279 -26.98 27.77 19.91
C GLY A 279 -27.47 27.34 18.54
N VAL A 280 -28.16 28.23 17.83
CA VAL A 280 -28.76 27.93 16.52
C VAL A 280 -27.67 27.84 15.47
N GLU A 281 -27.49 26.66 14.93
CA GLU A 281 -26.55 26.39 13.82
C GLU A 281 -27.21 26.63 12.46
N GLN A 282 -28.46 26.22 12.31
CA GLN A 282 -29.16 26.27 11.06
C GLN A 282 -30.66 26.58 11.30
N MET A 283 -31.22 27.41 10.38
CA MET A 283 -32.65 27.59 10.23
C MET A 283 -33.12 26.91 8.94
N THR A 284 -34.05 25.97 9.08
CA THR A 284 -34.64 25.23 7.98
C THR A 284 -36.12 25.51 7.82
N MET A 285 -36.75 24.98 6.79
CA MET A 285 -38.23 25.04 6.62
C MET A 285 -38.96 24.29 7.76
N ASP A 286 -38.32 23.36 8.42
CA ASP A 286 -38.82 22.58 9.55
C ASP A 286 -38.51 23.24 10.92
N GLY A 287 -37.83 24.39 10.94
CA GLY A 287 -37.47 25.13 12.13
C GLY A 287 -35.96 25.25 12.38
N ALA A 288 -35.60 25.59 13.60
CA ALA A 288 -34.24 25.80 14.06
C ALA A 288 -33.57 24.47 14.46
N VAL A 289 -32.26 24.38 14.25
CA VAL A 289 -31.40 23.29 14.73
C VAL A 289 -30.39 23.86 15.70
N ILE A 290 -30.33 23.32 16.92
CA ILE A 290 -29.36 23.71 17.96
C ILE A 290 -28.19 22.73 17.91
N ARG A 291 -26.97 23.28 17.88
CA ARG A 291 -25.72 22.52 17.95
C ARG A 291 -25.18 22.47 19.37
N THR A 292 -24.88 21.28 19.81
CA THR A 292 -24.15 21.02 21.06
C THR A 292 -22.86 20.26 20.73
N VAL A 293 -21.76 20.67 21.34
CA VAL A 293 -20.44 20.05 21.11
C VAL A 293 -19.84 19.60 22.43
N VAL A 294 -19.03 18.55 22.40
CA VAL A 294 -18.20 18.12 23.53
C VAL A 294 -16.88 17.58 23.01
N LYS A 295 -15.79 17.99 23.65
CA LYS A 295 -14.44 17.48 23.32
C LYS A 295 -14.13 16.29 24.20
N THR A 296 -13.79 15.18 23.55
CA THR A 296 -13.60 13.89 24.20
C THR A 296 -12.26 13.28 23.84
N THR A 297 -11.85 12.26 24.62
CA THR A 297 -10.82 11.33 24.14
C THR A 297 -11.29 10.66 22.85
N ALA A 298 -10.33 10.23 22.02
CA ALA A 298 -10.64 9.55 20.76
C ALA A 298 -11.46 8.27 20.98
N ASP A 299 -11.17 7.53 22.05
CA ASP A 299 -11.86 6.27 22.38
C ASP A 299 -13.27 6.51 22.93
N GLY A 300 -13.43 7.55 23.74
CA GLY A 300 -14.69 7.90 24.40
C GLY A 300 -15.75 8.51 23.48
N GLN A 301 -15.38 9.01 22.29
CA GLN A 301 -16.26 9.79 21.41
C GLN A 301 -17.61 9.14 21.13
N PHE A 302 -17.63 7.82 20.93
CA PHE A 302 -18.86 7.09 20.60
C PHE A 302 -19.76 6.89 21.83
N ALA A 303 -19.16 6.62 23.00
CA ALA A 303 -19.90 6.44 24.24
C ALA A 303 -20.49 7.77 24.72
N VAL A 304 -19.66 8.81 24.82
CA VAL A 304 -20.08 10.17 25.19
C VAL A 304 -21.12 10.70 24.20
N GLY A 305 -20.91 10.49 22.88
CA GLY A 305 -21.85 10.95 21.86
C GLY A 305 -23.23 10.30 21.94
N ARG A 306 -23.30 9.00 22.27
CA ARG A 306 -24.59 8.31 22.48
C ARG A 306 -25.31 8.85 23.74
N GLU A 307 -24.56 8.99 24.82
CA GLU A 307 -25.14 9.44 26.07
C GLU A 307 -25.59 10.91 26.01
N LEU A 308 -24.78 11.78 25.38
CA LEU A 308 -25.13 13.17 25.14
C LEU A 308 -26.45 13.26 24.34
N ARG A 309 -26.56 12.54 23.22
CA ARG A 309 -27.83 12.52 22.44
C ARG A 309 -29.00 12.05 23.26
N ARG A 310 -28.83 11.00 24.08
CA ARG A 310 -29.87 10.45 24.92
C ARG A 310 -30.37 11.48 25.95
N ARG A 311 -29.45 12.16 26.65
CA ARG A 311 -29.81 13.17 27.66
C ARG A 311 -30.46 14.40 27.06
N LEU A 312 -29.90 14.89 25.95
CA LEU A 312 -30.44 16.05 25.25
C LEU A 312 -31.85 15.76 24.70
N ALA A 313 -32.06 14.59 24.09
CA ALA A 313 -33.40 14.19 23.62
C ALA A 313 -34.40 14.05 24.78
N GLY A 314 -33.99 13.39 25.87
CA GLY A 314 -34.84 13.24 27.07
C GLY A 314 -35.18 14.58 27.74
N ALA A 315 -34.24 15.53 27.73
CA ALA A 315 -34.50 16.87 28.29
C ALA A 315 -35.56 17.64 27.48
N LEU A 316 -35.50 17.55 26.14
CA LEU A 316 -36.52 18.15 25.26
C LEU A 316 -37.89 17.49 25.45
N GLU A 317 -37.92 16.18 25.61
CA GLU A 317 -39.16 15.43 25.87
C GLU A 317 -39.79 15.81 27.21
N ASN A 318 -39.00 15.78 28.29
CA ASN A 318 -39.47 16.11 29.66
C ASN A 318 -39.91 17.57 29.79
N SER A 319 -39.37 18.48 29.01
CA SER A 319 -39.75 19.90 28.99
C SER A 319 -40.97 20.19 28.11
N GLY A 320 -41.56 19.17 27.47
CA GLY A 320 -42.75 19.32 26.62
C GLY A 320 -42.45 19.97 25.26
N PHE A 321 -41.16 20.12 24.88
CA PHE A 321 -40.80 20.66 23.56
C PHE A 321 -41.22 19.73 22.43
N THR A 322 -41.21 18.42 22.67
CA THR A 322 -41.63 17.42 21.67
C THR A 322 -43.09 17.60 21.27
N ASP A 323 -43.97 17.91 22.25
CA ASP A 323 -45.37 18.19 21.98
C ASP A 323 -45.57 19.51 21.24
N LYS A 324 -44.78 20.55 21.58
CA LYS A 324 -44.79 21.85 20.87
C LYS A 324 -44.31 21.70 19.43
N ILE A 325 -43.26 20.90 19.18
CA ILE A 325 -42.74 20.62 17.84
C ILE A 325 -43.75 19.83 16.98
N ALA A 326 -44.42 18.83 17.60
CA ALA A 326 -45.44 18.04 16.92
C ALA A 326 -46.67 18.91 16.58
N ALA A 327 -47.13 19.74 17.48
CA ALA A 327 -48.26 20.66 17.30
C ALA A 327 -47.97 21.72 16.19
N ALA A 328 -46.76 22.22 16.12
CA ALA A 328 -46.33 23.18 15.08
C ALA A 328 -46.25 22.52 13.68
N ARG A 329 -45.87 21.26 13.61
CA ARG A 329 -45.71 20.52 12.36
C ARG A 329 -47.02 20.03 11.77
N PHE A 330 -48.03 19.77 12.65
CA PHE A 330 -49.36 19.27 12.26
C PHE A 330 -50.47 20.10 12.93
N PRO A 331 -50.71 21.36 12.49
CA PRO A 331 -51.71 22.19 13.05
C PRO A 331 -53.11 21.55 12.79
N GLY A 332 -53.71 20.99 13.84
CA GLY A 332 -55.01 20.38 13.77
C GLY A 332 -55.14 18.95 14.31
N LEU A 333 -54.05 18.33 14.66
CA LEU A 333 -54.09 17.06 15.39
C LEU A 333 -54.15 17.33 16.90
N PRO A 334 -55.17 16.76 17.63
CA PRO A 334 -55.21 16.93 19.08
C PRO A 334 -54.01 16.26 19.76
N ALA A 335 -53.44 16.92 20.77
CA ALA A 335 -52.24 16.50 21.52
C ALA A 335 -52.44 15.25 22.42
N GLN A 336 -53.16 14.25 21.97
CA GLN A 336 -53.56 13.09 22.79
C GLN A 336 -53.01 11.73 22.35
N ALA A 337 -52.07 11.63 21.41
CA ALA A 337 -51.59 10.33 20.95
C ALA A 337 -50.40 9.74 21.72
N SER A 338 -49.78 10.43 22.69
CA SER A 338 -48.56 9.98 23.35
C SER A 338 -48.72 9.33 24.74
N ARG A 339 -49.96 9.03 25.18
CA ARG A 339 -50.22 8.29 26.44
C ARG A 339 -50.81 6.90 26.16
N VAL A 340 -50.11 6.07 25.44
CA VAL A 340 -50.42 4.63 25.35
C VAL A 340 -49.24 3.86 25.95
N GLY A 341 -49.46 3.30 27.13
CA GLY A 341 -48.55 2.30 27.68
C GLY A 341 -48.40 2.26 29.18
N GLY A 342 -49.51 2.46 29.94
CA GLY A 342 -49.52 2.24 31.37
C GLY A 342 -50.83 1.69 31.85
N ALA A 343 -51.26 0.53 31.34
CA ALA A 343 -52.37 -0.23 31.94
C ALA A 343 -51.79 -1.49 32.60
N SER A 344 -51.50 -1.36 33.89
CA SER A 344 -51.42 -2.45 34.85
C SER A 344 -52.77 -3.18 34.89
N GLY A 345 -52.80 -4.41 34.45
CA GLY A 345 -53.90 -5.33 34.67
C GLY A 345 -53.49 -6.43 35.62
N THR A 346 -53.93 -6.32 36.88
CA THR A 346 -54.19 -7.44 37.78
C THR A 346 -55.70 -7.64 37.79
N PRO A 347 -56.25 -8.81 38.15
CA PRO A 347 -55.69 -9.85 39.01
C PRO A 347 -55.32 -11.15 38.33
#